data_36658e509cdfdd3be79919156bbd451b
#
_entry.id   36658e509cdfdd3be79919156bbd451b
#
_cell.length_a   1.000
_cell.length_b   1.000
_cell.length_c   1.000
_cell.angle_alpha   90.00
_cell.angle_beta   90.00
_cell.angle_gamma   90.00
#
_symmetry.space_group_name_H-M   'P 1'
#
loop_
_entity.id
_entity.type
_entity.pdbx_description
1 polymer ?
#
loop_
_entity_poly.entity_id
_entity_poly.type
_entity_poly.pdbx_seq_one_letter_code
_entity_poly.pdbx_strand_id
1 'polypeptide(L)'
;MTPESVSAVIDSPKGAVLWDERIAMFNKACAIDPHDTVVIEELSELIKAVSKINRCHNNEHLKSLMEEIADVRIVIERIMRKYGIKKDDIDKLVVFKINRFIDQYGI
;
A
#
# COMPACT_ATOMS: atom_id res chain seq x y z
N MET A 1 9.79 3.32 -14.03
CA MET A 1 10.66 3.44 -12.83
C MET A 1 11.31 2.10 -12.52
N THR A 2 12.61 2.06 -12.33
CA THR A 2 13.34 0.84 -11.94
C THR A 2 13.37 0.70 -10.43
N PRO A 3 13.70 -0.49 -9.88
CA PRO A 3 13.88 -0.62 -8.43
C PRO A 3 14.91 0.37 -7.86
N GLU A 4 15.99 0.65 -8.59
CA GLU A 4 17.00 1.63 -8.20
C GLU A 4 16.43 3.05 -8.16
N SER A 5 15.59 3.41 -9.14
CA SER A 5 14.92 4.71 -9.17
C SER A 5 13.96 4.89 -7.99
N VAL A 6 13.27 3.82 -7.60
CA VAL A 6 12.39 3.83 -6.42
C VAL A 6 13.18 4.08 -5.15
N SER A 7 14.31 3.38 -4.98
CA SER A 7 15.20 3.57 -3.82
C SER A 7 15.72 5.00 -3.75
N ALA A 8 16.12 5.59 -4.88
CA ALA A 8 16.59 6.98 -4.90
C ALA A 8 15.52 7.96 -4.47
N VAL A 9 14.26 7.75 -4.83
CA VAL A 9 13.13 8.58 -4.40
C VAL A 9 12.91 8.46 -2.89
N ILE A 10 12.92 7.24 -2.37
CA ILE A 10 12.70 6.98 -0.93
C ILE A 10 13.82 7.61 -0.09
N ASP A 11 15.05 7.52 -0.55
CA ASP A 11 16.22 8.02 0.17
C ASP A 11 16.38 9.54 0.09
N SER A 12 15.57 10.22 -0.74
CA SER A 12 15.62 11.67 -0.83
C SER A 12 15.05 12.30 0.46
N PRO A 13 15.63 13.41 0.95
CA PRO A 13 15.09 14.10 2.12
C PRO A 13 13.62 14.48 1.99
N LYS A 14 13.18 14.88 0.82
CA LYS A 14 11.78 15.23 0.57
C LYS A 14 10.86 14.02 0.70
N GLY A 15 11.28 12.86 0.21
CA GLY A 15 10.50 11.63 0.31
C GLY A 15 10.33 11.16 1.75
N ALA A 16 11.35 11.32 2.59
CA ALA A 16 11.33 10.91 3.99
C ALA A 16 10.55 11.87 4.88
N VAL A 17 10.80 13.17 4.76
CA VAL A 17 10.29 14.20 5.70
C VAL A 17 8.83 14.51 5.49
N LEU A 18 8.31 14.41 4.26
CA LEU A 18 6.96 14.88 3.92
C LEU A 18 5.90 13.77 3.91
N TRP A 19 6.25 12.55 4.33
CA TRP A 19 5.31 11.43 4.29
C TRP A 19 3.99 11.74 4.99
N ASP A 20 4.04 12.07 6.29
CA ASP A 20 2.83 12.31 7.09
C ASP A 20 2.04 13.51 6.60
N GLU A 21 2.73 14.58 6.20
CA GLU A 21 2.09 15.77 5.67
C GLU A 21 1.38 15.50 4.36
N ARG A 22 2.00 14.74 3.45
CA ARG A 22 1.42 14.39 2.16
C ARG A 22 0.22 13.47 2.31
N ILE A 23 0.27 12.50 3.21
CA ILE A 23 -0.88 11.65 3.51
C ILE A 23 -2.04 12.46 4.07
N ALA A 24 -1.77 13.42 4.97
CA ALA A 24 -2.80 14.28 5.52
C ALA A 24 -3.46 15.14 4.43
N MET A 25 -2.69 15.67 3.48
CA MET A 25 -3.22 16.41 2.33
C MET A 25 -4.07 15.54 1.43
N PHE A 26 -3.61 14.33 1.14
CA PHE A 26 -4.35 13.35 0.35
C PHE A 26 -5.68 13.02 1.01
N ASN A 27 -5.69 12.78 2.32
CA ASN A 27 -6.91 12.51 3.09
C ASN A 27 -7.90 13.67 3.00
N LYS A 28 -7.44 14.91 3.04
CA LYS A 28 -8.29 16.09 2.85
C LYS A 28 -8.91 16.10 1.45
N ALA A 29 -8.12 15.84 0.43
CA ALA A 29 -8.58 15.79 -0.96
C ALA A 29 -9.64 14.71 -1.16
N CYS A 30 -9.54 13.59 -0.45
CA CYS A 30 -10.47 12.46 -0.54
C CYS A 30 -11.65 12.55 0.42
N ALA A 31 -11.76 13.60 1.25
CA ALA A 31 -12.82 13.74 2.24
C ALA A 31 -14.23 13.79 1.63
N ILE A 32 -14.34 14.12 0.36
CA ILE A 32 -15.60 14.15 -0.38
C ILE A 32 -16.02 12.79 -0.93
N ASP A 33 -15.23 11.75 -0.74
CA ASP A 33 -15.52 10.39 -1.20
C ASP A 33 -16.06 9.54 -0.04
N PRO A 34 -17.39 9.57 0.22
CA PRO A 34 -17.95 8.90 1.39
C PRO A 34 -17.94 7.38 1.31
N HIS A 35 -17.82 6.81 0.11
CA HIS A 35 -17.90 5.37 -0.15
C HIS A 35 -16.54 4.73 -0.39
N ASP A 36 -15.45 5.45 -0.14
CA ASP A 36 -14.10 4.95 -0.33
C ASP A 36 -13.84 4.40 -1.75
N THR A 37 -14.41 5.06 -2.75
CA THR A 37 -14.31 4.65 -4.17
C THR A 37 -12.86 4.57 -4.63
N VAL A 38 -12.04 5.55 -4.23
CA VAL A 38 -10.60 5.58 -4.57
C VAL A 38 -9.89 4.36 -4.00
N VAL A 39 -10.24 3.96 -2.77
CA VAL A 39 -9.67 2.77 -2.13
C VAL A 39 -9.98 1.52 -2.94
N ILE A 40 -11.25 1.37 -3.33
CA ILE A 40 -11.70 0.22 -4.12
C ILE A 40 -10.98 0.17 -5.47
N GLU A 41 -10.84 1.32 -6.15
CA GLU A 41 -10.13 1.42 -7.42
C GLU A 41 -8.67 0.98 -7.30
N GLU A 42 -7.95 1.48 -6.29
CA GLU A 42 -6.54 1.15 -6.09
C GLU A 42 -6.33 -0.32 -5.75
N LEU A 43 -7.22 -0.93 -4.95
CA LEU A 43 -7.18 -2.35 -4.69
C LEU A 43 -7.41 -3.16 -5.97
N SER A 44 -8.32 -2.73 -6.82
CA SER A 44 -8.59 -3.36 -8.12
C SER A 44 -7.37 -3.31 -9.04
N GLU A 45 -6.67 -2.18 -9.08
CA GLU A 45 -5.46 -2.02 -9.88
C GLU A 45 -4.33 -2.93 -9.38
N LEU A 46 -4.21 -3.11 -8.06
CA LEU A 46 -3.23 -4.04 -7.50
C LEU A 46 -3.53 -5.48 -7.93
N ILE A 47 -4.80 -5.90 -7.89
CA ILE A 47 -5.21 -7.23 -8.36
C ILE A 47 -4.77 -7.44 -9.81
N LYS A 48 -5.00 -6.46 -10.68
CA LYS A 48 -4.58 -6.52 -12.09
C LYS A 48 -3.07 -6.64 -12.22
N ALA A 49 -2.30 -5.87 -11.46
CA ALA A 49 -0.85 -5.89 -11.50
C ALA A 49 -0.29 -7.25 -11.07
N VAL A 50 -0.84 -7.86 -10.02
CA VAL A 50 -0.46 -9.19 -9.57
C VAL A 50 -0.77 -10.23 -10.65
N SER A 51 -1.93 -10.15 -11.28
CA SER A 51 -2.33 -11.04 -12.37
C SER A 51 -1.36 -10.96 -13.56
N LYS A 52 -0.94 -9.74 -13.92
CA LYS A 52 -0.02 -9.53 -15.03
C LYS A 52 1.35 -10.12 -14.78
N ILE A 53 1.93 -9.89 -13.59
CA ILE A 53 3.25 -10.41 -13.28
C ILE A 53 3.23 -11.94 -13.13
N ASN A 54 2.12 -12.52 -12.67
CA ASN A 54 1.97 -13.96 -12.61
C ASN A 54 1.96 -14.60 -14.00
N ARG A 55 1.38 -13.93 -14.99
CA ARG A 55 1.36 -14.42 -16.38
C ARG A 55 2.68 -14.21 -17.09
N CYS A 56 3.34 -13.09 -16.82
CA CYS A 56 4.60 -12.76 -17.46
C CYS A 56 5.44 -11.90 -16.54
N HIS A 57 6.50 -12.48 -15.97
CA HIS A 57 7.41 -11.77 -15.09
C HIS A 57 8.45 -11.02 -15.93
N ASN A 58 8.31 -9.71 -16.03
CA ASN A 58 9.27 -8.83 -16.69
C ASN A 58 9.40 -7.51 -15.91
N ASN A 59 10.36 -6.69 -16.33
CA ASN A 59 10.65 -5.43 -15.64
C ASN A 59 9.49 -4.43 -15.70
N GLU A 60 8.75 -4.41 -16.80
CA GLU A 60 7.59 -3.54 -16.96
C GLU A 60 6.48 -3.91 -15.98
N HIS A 61 6.17 -5.21 -15.87
CA HIS A 61 5.16 -5.69 -14.93
C HIS A 61 5.60 -5.52 -13.47
N LEU A 62 6.90 -5.70 -13.19
CA LEU A 62 7.46 -5.45 -11.87
C LEU A 62 7.32 -3.98 -11.47
N LYS A 63 7.63 -3.07 -12.39
CA LYS A 63 7.44 -1.63 -12.17
C LYS A 63 6.00 -1.29 -11.86
N SER A 64 5.06 -1.81 -12.66
CA SER A 64 3.63 -1.59 -12.45
C SER A 64 3.19 -2.11 -11.09
N LEU A 65 3.65 -3.30 -10.69
CA LEU A 65 3.34 -3.88 -9.39
C LEU A 65 3.84 -3.00 -8.25
N MET A 66 5.05 -2.47 -8.36
CA MET A 66 5.61 -1.58 -7.34
C MET A 66 4.80 -0.30 -7.20
N GLU A 67 4.38 0.29 -8.31
CA GLU A 67 3.55 1.50 -8.31
C GLU A 67 2.21 1.25 -7.63
N GLU A 68 1.56 0.12 -7.95
CA GLU A 68 0.27 -0.23 -7.36
C GLU A 68 0.38 -0.57 -5.87
N ILE A 69 1.47 -1.20 -5.44
CA ILE A 69 1.72 -1.43 -4.02
C ILE A 69 1.83 -0.09 -3.28
N ALA A 70 2.53 0.88 -3.86
CA ALA A 70 2.66 2.22 -3.28
C ALA A 70 1.28 2.89 -3.15
N ASP A 71 0.47 2.85 -4.21
CA ASP A 71 -0.87 3.43 -4.22
C ASP A 71 -1.77 2.79 -3.16
N VAL A 72 -1.73 1.45 -3.03
CA VAL A 72 -2.52 0.73 -2.03
C VAL A 72 -2.08 1.10 -0.61
N ARG A 73 -0.79 1.24 -0.36
CA ARG A 73 -0.31 1.67 0.96
C ARG A 73 -0.85 3.06 1.34
N ILE A 74 -0.94 3.96 0.38
CA ILE A 74 -1.51 5.30 0.59
C ILE A 74 -2.99 5.20 0.99
N VAL A 75 -3.78 4.43 0.26
CA VAL A 75 -5.22 4.34 0.54
C VAL A 75 -5.53 3.52 1.79
N ILE A 76 -4.68 2.56 2.15
CA ILE A 76 -4.80 1.86 3.43
C ILE A 76 -4.60 2.85 4.58
N GLU A 77 -3.59 3.70 4.49
CA GLU A 77 -3.35 4.74 5.49
C GLU A 77 -4.55 5.68 5.61
N ARG A 78 -5.17 6.03 4.49
CA ARG A 78 -6.40 6.83 4.48
C ARG A 78 -7.52 6.18 5.25
N ILE A 79 -7.78 4.88 5.01
CA ILE A 79 -8.81 4.13 5.72
C ILE A 79 -8.53 4.14 7.22
N MET A 80 -7.30 3.88 7.60
CA MET A 80 -6.90 3.85 9.01
C MET A 80 -7.20 5.17 9.70
N ARG A 81 -6.84 6.29 9.07
CA ARG A 81 -7.10 7.62 9.61
C ARG A 81 -8.59 7.93 9.65
N LYS A 82 -9.33 7.57 8.61
CA LYS A 82 -10.77 7.81 8.52
C LYS A 82 -11.53 7.13 9.66
N TYR A 83 -11.16 5.89 9.97
CA TYR A 83 -11.87 5.09 10.98
C TYR A 83 -11.17 5.05 12.34
N GLY A 84 -10.13 5.85 12.52
CA GLY A 84 -9.42 5.91 13.80
C GLY A 84 -8.69 4.62 14.16
N ILE A 85 -8.24 3.86 13.16
CA ILE A 85 -7.52 2.60 13.35
C ILE A 85 -6.06 2.90 13.64
N LYS A 86 -5.53 2.36 14.73
CA LYS A 86 -4.14 2.57 15.13
C LYS A 86 -3.22 1.55 14.50
N LYS A 87 -2.04 2.01 14.08
CA LYS A 87 -1.00 1.17 13.48
C LYS A 87 -0.64 0.00 14.40
N ASP A 88 -0.49 0.25 15.70
CA ASP A 88 -0.13 -0.80 16.67
C ASP A 88 -1.15 -1.93 16.72
N ASP A 89 -2.43 -1.61 16.60
CA ASP A 89 -3.49 -2.62 16.58
C ASP A 89 -3.39 -3.50 15.33
N ILE A 90 -3.10 -2.89 14.18
CA ILE A 90 -2.89 -3.63 12.94
C ILE A 90 -1.65 -4.51 13.05
N ASP A 91 -0.54 -3.99 13.58
CA ASP A 91 0.70 -4.74 13.74
C ASP A 91 0.47 -5.98 14.62
N LYS A 92 -0.28 -5.85 15.72
CA LYS A 92 -0.62 -6.97 16.59
C LYS A 92 -1.47 -8.02 15.87
N LEU A 93 -2.44 -7.58 15.09
CA LEU A 93 -3.27 -8.49 14.30
C LEU A 93 -2.45 -9.21 13.22
N VAL A 94 -1.50 -8.54 12.60
CA VAL A 94 -0.58 -9.15 11.63
C VAL A 94 0.19 -10.29 12.28
N VAL A 95 0.79 -10.06 13.44
CA VAL A 95 1.55 -11.10 14.18
C VAL A 95 0.65 -12.27 14.52
N PHE A 96 -0.54 -11.99 15.06
CA PHE A 96 -1.51 -13.03 15.39
C PHE A 96 -1.87 -13.89 14.19
N LYS A 97 -2.16 -13.26 13.05
CA LYS A 97 -2.53 -13.96 11.83
C LYS A 97 -1.37 -14.77 11.24
N ILE A 98 -0.17 -14.23 11.26
CA ILE A 98 1.03 -14.96 10.82
C ILE A 98 1.24 -16.21 11.66
N ASN A 99 1.16 -16.08 12.98
CA ASN A 99 1.30 -17.24 13.88
C ASN A 99 0.23 -18.31 13.61
N ARG A 100 -1.01 -17.89 13.35
CA ARG A 100 -2.08 -18.81 12.98
C ARG A 100 -1.79 -19.55 11.66
N PHE A 101 -1.25 -18.85 10.66
CA PHE A 101 -0.81 -19.47 9.42
C PHE A 101 0.30 -20.48 9.64
N ILE A 102 1.30 -20.13 10.47
CA ILE A 102 2.41 -21.03 10.80
C ILE A 102 1.86 -22.32 11.43
N ASP A 103 0.96 -22.21 12.40
CA ASP A 103 0.35 -23.36 13.07
C ASP A 103 -0.48 -24.19 12.09
N GLN A 104 -1.27 -23.54 11.25
CA GLN A 104 -2.16 -24.21 10.29
C GLN A 104 -1.39 -25.00 9.23
N TYR A 105 -0.26 -24.47 8.75
CA TYR A 105 0.51 -25.10 7.69
C TYR A 105 1.71 -25.92 8.21
N GLY A 106 1.90 -25.99 9.51
CA GLY A 106 2.96 -26.78 10.12
C GLY A 106 4.37 -26.30 9.82
N ILE A 107 4.53 -25.00 9.62
CA ILE A 107 5.83 -24.42 9.30
C ILE A 107 6.61 -24.13 10.59
#